data_20de66fc0730d5635e763c3c8f46b50e
#
_entry.id   20de66fc0730d5635e763c3c8f46b50e
#
_cell.length_a   1.000
_cell.length_b   1.000
_cell.length_c   1.000
_cell.angle_alpha   90.00
_cell.angle_beta   90.00
_cell.angle_gamma   90.00
#
_symmetry.space_group_name_H-M   'P 1'
#
loop_
_entity.id
_entity.type
_entity.pdbx_description
1 polymer ?
#
loop_
_entity_poly.entity_id
_entity_poly.type
_entity_poly.pdbx_seq_one_letter_code
_entity_poly.pdbx_strand_id
1 'polypeptide(L)'
;DRHKCMNNQAIANKYQQLRRAVLAQAQNEFEQFEADFIGHIDLTEITEDAIRSQDEWDIPVNRQIGWDWRQVRDQYRRDHMARVELAVWHGEELCGLMIGKASEGKLVVKINYIQGGEVENPLKGYIVPIASRCAELFAVAIEADWIGIQDPIDDDDLLNYYRELGFDESDPFDPRNNALFKRVVVDED
;
A
#
# COMPACT_ATOMS: atom_id res chain seq x y z
N ASP A 1 7.76 17.83 -28.69
CA ASP A 1 7.86 16.47 -28.11
C ASP A 1 8.96 16.30 -27.07
N ARG A 2 10.16 16.88 -27.24
CA ARG A 2 11.24 16.78 -26.23
C ARG A 2 10.86 17.42 -24.89
N HIS A 3 10.19 18.56 -24.88
CA HIS A 3 9.77 19.23 -23.63
C HIS A 3 8.73 18.44 -22.86
N LYS A 4 7.79 17.79 -23.55
CA LYS A 4 6.77 16.93 -22.91
C LYS A 4 7.40 15.67 -22.31
N CYS A 5 8.37 15.09 -23.02
CA CYS A 5 9.10 13.91 -22.55
C CYS A 5 9.97 14.22 -21.31
N MET A 6 10.68 15.36 -21.32
CA MET A 6 11.48 15.83 -20.18
C MET A 6 10.62 16.14 -18.96
N ASN A 7 9.43 16.72 -19.16
CA ASN A 7 8.51 17.01 -18.07
C ASN A 7 7.97 15.71 -17.43
N ASN A 8 7.60 14.74 -18.24
CA ASN A 8 7.13 13.43 -17.76
C ASN A 8 8.22 12.70 -16.98
N GLN A 9 9.46 12.74 -17.41
CA GLN A 9 10.58 12.12 -16.70
C GLN A 9 10.83 12.80 -15.35
N ALA A 10 10.78 14.12 -15.28
CA ALA A 10 10.92 14.86 -14.02
C ALA A 10 9.80 14.52 -13.03
N ILE A 11 8.57 14.39 -13.49
CA ILE A 11 7.42 13.99 -12.68
C ILE A 11 7.59 12.56 -12.18
N ALA A 12 7.99 11.63 -13.05
CA ALA A 12 8.25 10.25 -12.68
C ALA A 12 9.33 10.14 -11.60
N ASN A 13 10.42 10.90 -11.74
CA ASN A 13 11.51 10.96 -10.76
C ASN A 13 11.03 11.52 -9.41
N LYS A 14 10.19 12.56 -9.43
CA LYS A 14 9.58 13.12 -8.21
C LYS A 14 8.80 12.06 -7.44
N TYR A 15 7.91 11.33 -8.09
CA TYR A 15 7.12 10.30 -7.43
C TYR A 15 7.98 9.11 -6.96
N GLN A 16 9.03 8.77 -7.68
CA GLN A 16 9.97 7.75 -7.23
C GLN A 16 10.67 8.16 -5.93
N GLN A 17 11.12 9.40 -5.82
CA GLN A 17 11.72 9.93 -4.61
C GLN A 17 10.73 9.95 -3.44
N LEU A 18 9.47 10.35 -3.69
CA LEU A 18 8.42 10.33 -2.67
C LEU A 18 8.14 8.91 -2.15
N ARG A 19 8.04 7.92 -3.05
CA ARG A 19 7.85 6.52 -2.63
C ARG A 19 8.98 6.02 -1.74
N ARG A 20 10.23 6.31 -2.11
CA ARG A 20 11.40 5.92 -1.30
C ARG A 20 11.40 6.58 0.07
N ALA A 21 11.09 7.86 0.13
CA ALA A 21 11.01 8.60 1.39
C ALA A 21 9.90 8.07 2.30
N VAL A 22 8.74 7.75 1.74
CA VAL A 22 7.61 7.16 2.46
C VAL A 22 7.97 5.80 3.06
N LEU A 23 8.59 4.92 2.30
CA LEU A 23 8.99 3.61 2.78
C LEU A 23 10.04 3.71 3.89
N ALA A 24 11.02 4.59 3.74
CA ALA A 24 12.05 4.81 4.75
C ALA A 24 11.45 5.35 6.06
N GLN A 25 10.52 6.30 5.98
CA GLN A 25 9.85 6.85 7.16
C GLN A 25 8.95 5.79 7.84
N ALA A 26 8.16 5.04 7.08
CA ALA A 26 7.32 3.98 7.63
C ALA A 26 8.15 2.91 8.33
N GLN A 27 9.24 2.46 7.72
CA GLN A 27 10.16 1.50 8.31
C GLN A 27 10.73 2.00 9.64
N ASN A 28 11.19 3.24 9.68
CA ASN A 28 11.72 3.85 10.89
C ASN A 28 10.67 3.93 12.01
N GLU A 29 9.43 4.31 11.68
CA GLU A 29 8.34 4.37 12.65
C GLU A 29 8.02 3.00 13.24
N PHE A 30 7.90 1.95 12.41
CA PHE A 30 7.59 0.61 12.87
C PHE A 30 8.72 -0.03 13.67
N GLU A 31 9.96 0.21 13.31
CA GLU A 31 11.13 -0.25 14.09
C GLU A 31 11.22 0.41 15.46
N GLN A 32 10.81 1.67 15.59
CA GLN A 32 10.76 2.37 16.89
C GLN A 32 9.59 1.91 17.75
N PHE A 33 8.47 1.58 17.12
CA PHE A 33 7.25 1.16 17.81
C PHE A 33 7.33 -0.29 18.32
N GLU A 34 7.91 -1.17 17.51
CA GLU A 34 8.07 -2.61 17.79
C GLU A 34 9.57 -2.96 17.84
N ALA A 35 10.08 -3.10 19.05
CA ALA A 35 11.51 -3.41 19.27
C ALA A 35 11.95 -4.71 18.57
N ASP A 36 11.06 -5.70 18.45
CA ASP A 36 11.33 -6.98 17.78
C ASP A 36 11.51 -6.84 16.26
N PHE A 37 11.13 -5.70 15.68
CA PHE A 37 11.31 -5.43 14.25
C PHE A 37 12.65 -4.79 13.91
N ILE A 38 13.42 -4.34 14.91
CA ILE A 38 14.72 -3.70 14.68
C ILE A 38 15.64 -4.65 13.92
N GLY A 39 16.04 -4.25 12.72
CA GLY A 39 16.95 -5.02 11.86
C GLY A 39 16.32 -6.22 11.15
N HIS A 40 15.01 -6.48 11.34
CA HIS A 40 14.31 -7.61 10.74
C HIS A 40 13.24 -7.20 9.73
N ILE A 41 12.59 -6.06 9.93
CA ILE A 41 11.62 -5.53 8.98
C ILE A 41 12.36 -4.80 7.84
N ASP A 42 11.89 -5.02 6.61
CA ASP A 42 12.34 -4.26 5.44
C ASP A 42 11.13 -3.94 4.56
N LEU A 43 10.94 -2.66 4.27
CA LEU A 43 9.87 -2.16 3.42
C LEU A 43 10.46 -1.72 2.09
N THR A 44 10.08 -2.40 1.03
CA THR A 44 10.57 -2.13 -0.33
C THR A 44 9.41 -1.88 -1.28
N GLU A 45 9.71 -1.41 -2.48
CA GLU A 45 8.80 -1.54 -3.61
C GLU A 45 8.67 -3.03 -4.00
N ILE A 46 7.73 -3.35 -4.88
CA ILE A 46 7.51 -4.74 -5.31
C ILE A 46 8.57 -5.13 -6.34
N THR A 47 9.68 -5.64 -5.84
CA THR A 47 10.82 -6.10 -6.64
C THR A 47 10.54 -7.44 -7.34
N GLU A 48 11.44 -7.85 -8.24
CA GLU A 48 11.39 -9.20 -8.82
C GLU A 48 11.54 -10.29 -7.76
N ASP A 49 12.36 -10.06 -6.74
CA ASP A 49 12.49 -10.99 -5.61
C ASP A 49 11.17 -11.12 -4.84
N ALA A 50 10.43 -10.02 -4.65
CA ALA A 50 9.11 -10.04 -4.02
C ALA A 50 8.11 -10.85 -4.87
N ILE A 51 8.09 -10.68 -6.18
CA ILE A 51 7.23 -11.44 -7.08
C ILE A 51 7.55 -12.94 -7.01
N ARG A 52 8.83 -13.32 -7.06
CA ARG A 52 9.25 -14.71 -6.94
C ARG A 52 8.88 -15.33 -5.60
N SER A 53 9.05 -14.59 -4.52
CA SER A 53 8.67 -15.05 -3.18
C SER A 53 7.16 -15.21 -3.04
N GLN A 54 6.37 -14.32 -3.65
CA GLN A 54 4.92 -14.42 -3.67
C GLN A 54 4.43 -15.64 -4.45
N ASP A 55 5.08 -16.00 -5.54
CA ASP A 55 4.75 -17.21 -6.32
C ASP A 55 4.88 -18.50 -5.49
N GLU A 56 5.72 -18.50 -4.48
CA GLU A 56 5.95 -19.61 -3.56
C GLU A 56 4.98 -19.63 -2.35
N TRP A 57 4.10 -18.64 -2.20
CA TRP A 57 3.15 -18.63 -1.11
C TRP A 57 2.17 -19.81 -1.20
N ASP A 58 2.06 -20.57 -0.13
CA ASP A 58 1.04 -21.61 0.04
C ASP A 58 -0.27 -20.94 0.52
N ILE A 59 -1.13 -20.63 -0.44
CA ILE A 59 -2.42 -19.98 -0.17
C ILE A 59 -3.49 -21.05 -0.01
N PRO A 60 -4.18 -21.13 1.16
CA PRO A 60 -5.26 -22.06 1.36
C PRO A 60 -6.36 -21.92 0.30
N VAL A 61 -6.90 -23.05 -0.18
CA VAL A 61 -7.91 -23.11 -1.25
C VAL A 61 -9.17 -22.29 -0.93
N ASN A 62 -9.47 -22.07 0.35
CA ASN A 62 -10.60 -21.24 0.80
C ASN A 62 -10.30 -19.73 0.79
N ARG A 63 -9.07 -19.30 0.58
CA ARG A 63 -8.69 -17.91 0.30
C ARG A 63 -8.60 -17.70 -1.21
N GLN A 64 -9.73 -17.60 -1.88
CA GLN A 64 -9.86 -17.57 -3.35
C GLN A 64 -9.41 -16.27 -4.01
N ILE A 65 -8.51 -15.51 -3.44
CA ILE A 65 -8.01 -14.29 -4.08
C ILE A 65 -6.55 -14.51 -4.45
N GLY A 66 -6.36 -15.04 -5.65
CA GLY A 66 -5.06 -15.07 -6.30
C GLY A 66 -4.97 -13.95 -7.33
N TRP A 67 -4.41 -12.81 -6.96
CA TRP A 67 -4.04 -11.79 -7.95
C TRP A 67 -2.73 -12.17 -8.61
N ASP A 68 -2.64 -11.92 -9.91
CA ASP A 68 -1.36 -11.96 -10.61
C ASP A 68 -0.57 -10.69 -10.29
N TRP A 69 0.24 -10.75 -9.25
CA TRP A 69 1.00 -9.60 -8.75
C TRP A 69 2.00 -9.04 -9.76
N ARG A 70 2.56 -9.86 -10.63
CA ARG A 70 3.43 -9.41 -11.72
C ARG A 70 2.67 -8.54 -12.70
N GLN A 71 1.50 -9.01 -13.14
CA GLN A 71 0.65 -8.25 -14.07
C GLN A 71 0.14 -6.96 -13.43
N VAL A 72 -0.33 -7.01 -12.19
CA VAL A 72 -0.82 -5.84 -11.46
C VAL A 72 0.31 -4.80 -11.30
N ARG A 73 1.48 -5.21 -10.82
CA ARG A 73 2.63 -4.31 -10.66
C ARG A 73 3.03 -3.65 -11.98
N ASP A 74 3.19 -4.44 -13.04
CA ASP A 74 3.66 -3.95 -14.33
C ASP A 74 2.65 -2.98 -14.95
N GLN A 75 1.35 -3.26 -14.81
CA GLN A 75 0.29 -2.37 -15.24
C GLN A 75 0.32 -1.03 -14.48
N TYR A 76 0.42 -1.06 -13.15
CA TYR A 76 0.48 0.15 -12.33
C TYR A 76 1.72 0.99 -12.63
N ARG A 77 2.86 0.37 -12.83
CA ARG A 77 4.10 1.07 -13.21
C ARG A 77 4.00 1.75 -14.57
N ARG A 78 3.32 1.12 -15.52
CA ARG A 78 3.10 1.68 -16.85
C ARG A 78 2.09 2.83 -16.84
N ASP A 79 0.97 2.67 -16.12
CA ASP A 79 -0.20 3.53 -16.26
C ASP A 79 -0.32 4.60 -15.16
N HIS A 80 0.37 4.46 -14.04
CA HIS A 80 0.21 5.32 -12.86
C HIS A 80 1.54 5.81 -12.29
N MET A 81 1.91 7.04 -12.59
CA MET A 81 3.11 7.67 -12.00
C MET A 81 2.93 7.89 -10.50
N ALA A 82 1.74 8.32 -10.06
CA ALA A 82 1.40 8.56 -8.66
C ALA A 82 0.84 7.31 -7.99
N ARG A 83 1.55 6.20 -8.11
CA ARG A 83 1.26 4.96 -7.42
C ARG A 83 2.01 4.87 -6.11
N VAL A 84 1.52 4.04 -5.22
CA VAL A 84 2.24 3.54 -4.05
C VAL A 84 2.32 2.03 -4.16
N GLU A 85 3.49 1.46 -3.91
CA GLU A 85 3.69 0.02 -3.91
C GLU A 85 4.55 -0.38 -2.72
N LEU A 86 4.26 -1.54 -2.15
CA LEU A 86 4.85 -2.02 -0.92
C LEU A 86 5.05 -3.52 -0.94
N ALA A 87 6.26 -3.96 -0.63
CA ALA A 87 6.57 -5.31 -0.20
C ALA A 87 7.07 -5.27 1.25
N VAL A 88 6.49 -6.08 2.09
CA VAL A 88 6.80 -6.16 3.53
C VAL A 88 7.56 -7.44 3.80
N TRP A 89 8.79 -7.29 4.28
CA TRP A 89 9.71 -8.39 4.58
C TRP A 89 10.01 -8.48 6.06
N HIS A 90 10.15 -9.70 6.55
CA HIS A 90 10.79 -9.99 7.81
C HIS A 90 11.98 -10.90 7.55
N GLY A 91 13.20 -10.34 7.65
CA GLY A 91 14.39 -11.01 7.14
C GLY A 91 14.25 -11.31 5.64
N GLU A 92 14.38 -12.58 5.27
CA GLU A 92 14.24 -13.04 3.87
C GLU A 92 12.82 -13.49 3.52
N GLU A 93 11.88 -13.45 4.47
CA GLU A 93 10.50 -13.88 4.28
C GLU A 93 9.61 -12.73 3.84
N LEU A 94 8.96 -12.86 2.68
CA LEU A 94 7.94 -11.93 2.22
C LEU A 94 6.63 -12.17 2.98
N CYS A 95 6.18 -11.15 3.71
CA CYS A 95 5.01 -11.23 4.58
C CYS A 95 3.77 -10.54 4.03
N GLY A 96 3.91 -9.63 3.08
CA GLY A 96 2.77 -8.94 2.51
C GLY A 96 3.12 -8.08 1.30
N LEU A 97 2.10 -7.78 0.51
CA LEU A 97 2.18 -6.90 -0.67
C LEU A 97 1.00 -5.92 -0.68
N MET A 98 1.25 -4.72 -1.15
CA MET A 98 0.21 -3.72 -1.39
C MET A 98 0.54 -2.89 -2.62
N ILE A 99 -0.46 -2.54 -3.38
CA ILE A 99 -0.36 -1.52 -4.44
C ILE A 99 -1.62 -0.68 -4.49
N GLY A 100 -1.41 0.60 -4.72
CA GLY A 100 -2.47 1.57 -4.86
C GLY A 100 -2.03 2.75 -5.70
N LYS A 101 -2.90 3.74 -5.80
CA LYS A 101 -2.64 4.95 -6.58
C LYS A 101 -3.42 6.15 -6.08
N ALA A 102 -2.91 7.33 -6.38
CA ALA A 102 -3.67 8.56 -6.22
C ALA A 102 -4.77 8.66 -7.30
N SER A 103 -5.90 9.27 -6.95
CA SER A 103 -6.92 9.69 -7.90
C SER A 103 -6.36 10.71 -8.89
N GLU A 104 -7.03 10.91 -10.03
CA GLU A 104 -6.62 11.89 -11.04
C GLU A 104 -6.44 13.30 -10.46
N GLY A 105 -7.38 13.74 -9.63
CA GLY A 105 -7.32 15.03 -8.93
C GLY A 105 -6.40 15.07 -7.71
N LYS A 106 -5.69 13.98 -7.38
CA LYS A 106 -4.82 13.85 -6.20
C LYS A 106 -5.51 14.13 -4.86
N LEU A 107 -6.81 13.91 -4.78
CA LEU A 107 -7.60 14.09 -3.54
C LEU A 107 -7.61 12.85 -2.65
N VAL A 108 -7.41 11.69 -3.25
CA VAL A 108 -7.48 10.38 -2.59
C VAL A 108 -6.29 9.53 -2.98
N VAL A 109 -5.71 8.84 -2.02
CA VAL A 109 -4.83 7.68 -2.28
C VAL A 109 -5.62 6.42 -1.95
N LYS A 110 -5.85 5.55 -2.93
CA LYS A 110 -6.55 4.29 -2.75
C LYS A 110 -5.57 3.13 -2.66
N ILE A 111 -5.81 2.25 -1.69
CA ILE A 111 -5.24 0.90 -1.67
C ILE A 111 -6.13 0.03 -2.55
N ASN A 112 -5.62 -0.43 -3.68
CA ASN A 112 -6.38 -1.20 -4.66
C ASN A 112 -6.19 -2.71 -4.48
N TYR A 113 -4.99 -3.13 -4.09
CA TYR A 113 -4.64 -4.53 -3.84
C TYR A 113 -3.80 -4.63 -2.57
N ILE A 114 -4.20 -5.52 -1.68
CA ILE A 114 -3.45 -5.84 -0.46
C ILE A 114 -3.58 -7.34 -0.17
N GLN A 115 -2.46 -7.99 0.09
CA GLN A 115 -2.44 -9.42 0.38
C GLN A 115 -1.37 -9.71 1.43
N GLY A 116 -1.77 -10.39 2.51
CA GLY A 116 -0.85 -11.00 3.45
C GLY A 116 -0.30 -12.30 2.89
N GLY A 117 0.88 -12.70 3.35
CA GLY A 117 1.53 -13.95 3.01
C GLY A 117 0.85 -15.16 3.65
N GLU A 118 1.65 -16.17 3.95
CA GLU A 118 1.19 -17.38 4.62
C GLU A 118 0.51 -17.07 5.96
N VAL A 119 -0.39 -17.95 6.39
CA VAL A 119 -1.19 -17.78 7.60
C VAL A 119 -0.34 -17.58 8.86
N GLU A 120 0.82 -18.21 8.91
CA GLU A 120 1.76 -18.21 10.05
C GLU A 120 3.06 -17.44 9.70
N ASN A 121 2.96 -16.23 9.15
CA ASN A 121 4.15 -15.40 8.95
C ASN A 121 4.44 -14.53 10.19
N PRO A 122 5.72 -14.09 10.38
CA PRO A 122 6.12 -13.32 11.56
C PRO A 122 5.40 -11.98 11.74
N LEU A 123 4.87 -11.42 10.66
CA LEU A 123 4.17 -10.12 10.64
C LEU A 123 2.65 -10.26 10.51
N LYS A 124 2.09 -11.41 10.85
CA LYS A 124 0.64 -11.61 10.88
C LYS A 124 -0.03 -10.55 11.77
N GLY A 125 -1.05 -9.89 11.22
CA GLY A 125 -1.75 -8.79 11.89
C GLY A 125 -1.13 -7.41 11.71
N TYR A 126 0.07 -7.30 11.14
CA TYR A 126 0.76 -6.03 10.91
C TYR A 126 0.70 -5.53 9.45
N ILE A 127 0.33 -6.39 8.50
CA ILE A 127 0.39 -6.02 7.07
C ILE A 127 -0.55 -4.87 6.76
N VAL A 128 -1.79 -4.92 7.22
CA VAL A 128 -2.76 -3.83 6.98
C VAL A 128 -2.36 -2.53 7.69
N PRO A 129 -1.95 -2.52 8.96
CA PRO A 129 -1.41 -1.32 9.60
C PRO A 129 -0.21 -0.71 8.87
N ILE A 130 0.74 -1.52 8.43
CA ILE A 130 1.92 -1.05 7.69
C ILE A 130 1.51 -0.47 6.33
N ALA A 131 0.68 -1.19 5.57
CA ALA A 131 0.18 -0.72 4.28
C ALA A 131 -0.64 0.58 4.40
N SER A 132 -1.50 0.64 5.39
CA SER A 132 -2.31 1.82 5.72
C SER A 132 -1.43 3.03 6.04
N ARG A 133 -0.39 2.84 6.85
CA ARG A 133 0.55 3.92 7.18
C ARG A 133 1.35 4.39 5.98
N CYS A 134 1.81 3.48 5.12
CA CYS A 134 2.49 3.84 3.87
C CYS A 134 1.57 4.66 2.94
N ALA A 135 0.32 4.25 2.80
CA ALA A 135 -0.66 5.00 2.00
C ALA A 135 -0.94 6.38 2.58
N GLU A 136 -1.04 6.50 3.90
CA GLU A 136 -1.23 7.79 4.60
C GLU A 136 -0.03 8.72 4.42
N LEU A 137 1.19 8.24 4.61
CA LEU A 137 2.41 9.02 4.40
C LEU A 137 2.53 9.49 2.94
N PHE A 138 2.17 8.64 1.99
CA PHE A 138 2.14 9.02 0.59
C PHE A 138 1.06 10.08 0.30
N ALA A 139 -0.12 9.94 0.90
CA ALA A 139 -1.20 10.91 0.80
C ALA A 139 -0.79 12.28 1.37
N VAL A 140 -0.15 12.31 2.53
CA VAL A 140 0.42 13.55 3.11
C VAL A 140 1.44 14.17 2.16
N ALA A 141 2.34 13.37 1.59
CA ALA A 141 3.40 13.86 0.70
C ALA A 141 2.88 14.48 -0.60
N ILE A 142 1.73 14.03 -1.10
CA ILE A 142 1.08 14.59 -2.30
C ILE A 142 -0.08 15.54 -1.98
N GLU A 143 -0.29 15.85 -0.69
CA GLU A 143 -1.36 16.73 -0.20
C GLU A 143 -2.78 16.21 -0.53
N ALA A 144 -2.97 14.90 -0.50
CA ALA A 144 -4.29 14.28 -0.60
C ALA A 144 -5.03 14.35 0.74
N ASP A 145 -6.35 14.48 0.69
CA ASP A 145 -7.20 14.63 1.87
C ASP A 145 -7.69 13.30 2.44
N TRP A 146 -7.67 12.25 1.62
CA TRP A 146 -8.27 10.98 1.91
C TRP A 146 -7.38 9.80 1.54
N ILE A 147 -7.47 8.73 2.33
CA ILE A 147 -7.05 7.39 1.93
C ILE A 147 -8.26 6.47 1.88
N GLY A 148 -8.25 5.50 0.99
CA GLY A 148 -9.36 4.57 0.82
C GLY A 148 -8.89 3.16 0.53
N ILE A 149 -9.69 2.19 0.93
CA ILE A 149 -9.55 0.78 0.56
C ILE A 149 -10.62 0.48 -0.48
N GLN A 150 -10.20 0.21 -1.70
CA GLN A 150 -11.11 -0.07 -2.82
C GLN A 150 -11.50 -1.55 -2.81
N ASP A 151 -12.78 -1.82 -3.01
CA ASP A 151 -13.35 -3.16 -3.09
C ASP A 151 -12.86 -4.09 -1.97
N PRO A 152 -13.05 -3.70 -0.69
CA PRO A 152 -12.66 -4.57 0.42
C PRO A 152 -13.41 -5.89 0.32
N ILE A 153 -12.74 -6.98 0.69
CA ILE A 153 -13.34 -8.30 0.73
C ILE A 153 -14.53 -8.26 1.68
N ASP A 154 -15.67 -8.83 1.23
CA ASP A 154 -16.90 -8.93 2.01
C ASP A 154 -16.77 -10.01 3.09
N ASP A 155 -16.05 -9.67 4.13
CA ASP A 155 -15.83 -10.46 5.34
C ASP A 155 -16.01 -9.53 6.54
N ASP A 156 -16.97 -9.85 7.40
CA ASP A 156 -17.36 -8.98 8.52
C ASP A 156 -16.20 -8.70 9.48
N ASP A 157 -15.38 -9.69 9.78
CA ASP A 157 -14.24 -9.52 10.68
C ASP A 157 -13.18 -8.60 10.08
N LEU A 158 -12.92 -8.74 8.77
CA LEU A 158 -11.97 -7.90 8.04
C LEU A 158 -12.50 -6.46 7.90
N LEU A 159 -13.79 -6.29 7.57
CA LEU A 159 -14.42 -4.97 7.49
C LEU A 159 -14.42 -4.26 8.84
N ASN A 160 -14.72 -4.96 9.93
CA ASN A 160 -14.64 -4.41 11.28
C ASN A 160 -13.20 -4.01 11.63
N TYR A 161 -12.22 -4.82 11.25
CA TYR A 161 -10.81 -4.50 11.45
C TYR A 161 -10.39 -3.22 10.71
N TYR A 162 -10.81 -3.04 9.46
CA TYR A 162 -10.56 -1.79 8.73
C TYR A 162 -11.22 -0.59 9.41
N ARG A 163 -12.44 -0.75 9.93
CA ARG A 163 -13.14 0.32 10.68
C ARG A 163 -12.42 0.69 11.97
N GLU A 164 -11.88 -0.28 12.69
CA GLU A 164 -11.04 -0.06 13.88
C GLU A 164 -9.77 0.74 13.57
N LEU A 165 -9.23 0.60 12.36
CA LEU A 165 -8.10 1.41 11.86
C LEU A 165 -8.52 2.80 11.39
N GLY A 166 -9.79 3.15 11.47
CA GLY A 166 -10.33 4.45 11.11
C GLY A 166 -10.92 4.57 9.70
N PHE A 167 -10.97 3.47 8.93
CA PHE A 167 -11.65 3.43 7.63
C PHE A 167 -13.15 3.18 7.85
N ASP A 168 -13.85 4.17 8.37
CA ASP A 168 -15.25 4.08 8.80
C ASP A 168 -16.22 4.90 7.96
N GLU A 169 -15.72 5.58 6.93
CA GLU A 169 -16.53 6.39 6.03
C GLU A 169 -16.72 5.71 4.67
N SER A 170 -17.85 5.96 4.02
CA SER A 170 -18.05 5.62 2.62
C SER A 170 -17.33 6.62 1.72
N ASP A 171 -17.17 6.28 0.42
CA ASP A 171 -16.54 7.16 -0.55
C ASP A 171 -17.29 8.52 -0.59
N PRO A 172 -16.65 9.63 -0.19
CA PRO A 172 -17.31 10.93 -0.14
C PRO A 172 -17.61 11.52 -1.53
N PHE A 173 -17.00 10.97 -2.58
CA PHE A 173 -17.15 11.41 -3.97
C PHE A 173 -18.16 10.58 -4.74
N ASP A 174 -18.33 9.30 -4.42
CA ASP A 174 -19.34 8.40 -4.94
C ASP A 174 -19.78 7.39 -3.87
N PRO A 175 -20.86 7.67 -3.13
CA PRO A 175 -21.34 6.78 -2.08
C PRO A 175 -21.76 5.39 -2.54
N ARG A 176 -21.91 5.17 -3.86
CA ARG A 176 -22.24 3.87 -4.44
C ARG A 176 -21.01 3.01 -4.67
N ASN A 177 -19.82 3.61 -4.60
CA ASN A 177 -18.56 2.88 -4.73
C ASN A 177 -18.35 1.97 -3.51
N ASN A 178 -17.97 0.72 -3.76
CA ASN A 178 -17.61 -0.22 -2.71
C ASN A 178 -16.20 0.09 -2.21
N ALA A 179 -16.10 0.99 -1.23
CA ALA A 179 -14.84 1.39 -0.64
C ALA A 179 -15.04 1.86 0.80
N LEU A 180 -13.98 1.76 1.58
CA LEU A 180 -13.88 2.34 2.93
C LEU A 180 -12.86 3.46 2.93
N PHE A 181 -13.22 4.60 3.50
CA PHE A 181 -12.43 5.83 3.47
C PHE A 181 -12.07 6.30 4.87
N LYS A 182 -10.92 6.97 4.94
CA LYS A 182 -10.42 7.65 6.14
C LYS A 182 -9.83 8.99 5.75
N ARG A 183 -10.11 10.04 6.53
CA ARG A 183 -9.43 11.32 6.38
C ARG A 183 -7.95 11.21 6.75
N VAL A 184 -7.13 11.87 5.95
CA VAL A 184 -5.72 12.07 6.29
C VAL A 184 -5.63 13.10 7.40
N VAL A 185 -5.01 12.71 8.52
CA VAL A 185 -4.72 13.62 9.63
C VAL A 185 -3.30 14.14 9.44
N VAL A 186 -3.18 15.45 9.26
CA VAL A 186 -1.88 16.13 9.33
C VAL A 186 -1.75 16.62 10.76
N ASP A 187 -0.74 16.12 11.47
CA ASP A 187 -0.39 16.69 12.77
C ASP A 187 0.04 18.14 12.54
N GLU A 188 -0.76 19.08 13.00
CA GLU A 188 -0.36 20.48 13.03
C GLU A 188 0.72 20.64 14.13
N ASP A 189 1.95 20.95 13.71
CA ASP A 189 3.06 21.30 14.59
C ASP A 189 2.79 22.61 15.35
#